data_033240b07266a817ec787a20acedf7b1
#
_entry.id   033240b07266a817ec787a20acedf7b1
#
_cell.length_a   1.000
_cell.length_b   1.000
_cell.length_c   1.000
_cell.angle_alpha   90.00
_cell.angle_beta   90.00
_cell.angle_gamma   90.00
#
_symmetry.space_group_name_H-M   'P 1'
#
loop_
_entity.id
_entity.type
_entity.pdbx_description
1 polymer ?
#
loop_
_entity_poly.entity_id
_entity_poly.type
_entity_poly.pdbx_seq_one_letter_code
_entity_poly.pdbx_strand_id
1 'polypeptide(L)'
;MDQNLKKFITDLESQYENLEKDIDTELVLREVGLRFTELRLISGLSRTEFAKKVGIKPEHLSRLVTGNHNPSILYLEKIAQKVGARVEISFVMDDGETCHEKVNRYIGTE
;
A
#
# COMPACT_ATOMS: atom_id res chain seq x y z
N MET A 1 -14.11 31.26 6.21
CA MET A 1 -12.79 30.78 5.81
C MET A 1 -12.16 31.76 4.85
N ASP A 2 -10.91 32.08 5.06
CA ASP A 2 -10.15 32.95 4.18
C ASP A 2 -10.11 32.39 2.76
N GLN A 3 -10.30 33.23 1.75
CA GLN A 3 -10.26 32.80 0.36
C GLN A 3 -8.88 32.28 -0.04
N ASN A 4 -7.81 32.85 0.52
CA ASN A 4 -6.45 32.38 0.25
C ASN A 4 -6.24 30.97 0.78
N LEU A 5 -6.75 30.69 1.96
CA LEU A 5 -6.67 29.35 2.55
C LEU A 5 -7.49 28.34 1.75
N LYS A 6 -8.68 28.75 1.32
CA LYS A 6 -9.55 27.90 0.52
C LYS A 6 -8.89 27.55 -0.81
N LYS A 7 -8.27 28.53 -1.47
CA LYS A 7 -7.54 28.30 -2.71
C LYS A 7 -6.36 27.35 -2.49
N PHE A 8 -5.62 27.53 -1.39
CA PHE A 8 -4.50 26.68 -1.06
C PHE A 8 -4.95 25.22 -0.89
N ILE A 9 -6.04 24.99 -0.19
CA ILE A 9 -6.60 23.65 0.01
C ILE A 9 -7.01 23.05 -1.34
N THR A 10 -7.69 23.82 -2.19
CA THR A 10 -8.12 23.38 -3.51
C THR A 10 -6.91 23.00 -4.38
N ASP A 11 -5.86 23.81 -4.34
CA ASP A 11 -4.63 23.52 -5.09
C ASP A 11 -3.96 22.23 -4.61
N LEU A 12 -3.94 22.00 -3.29
CA LEU A 12 -3.40 20.77 -2.74
C LEU A 12 -4.22 19.56 -3.18
N GLU A 13 -5.54 19.68 -3.16
CA GLU A 13 -6.43 18.59 -3.60
C GLU A 13 -6.19 18.26 -5.07
N SER A 14 -6.03 19.28 -5.91
CA SER A 14 -5.73 19.07 -7.33
C SER A 14 -4.40 18.37 -7.53
N GLN A 15 -3.39 18.77 -6.78
CA GLN A 15 -2.07 18.13 -6.83
C GLN A 15 -2.15 16.67 -6.37
N TYR A 16 -2.93 16.40 -5.34
CA TYR A 16 -3.12 15.05 -4.84
C TYR A 16 -3.82 14.18 -5.89
N GLU A 17 -4.87 14.70 -6.54
CA GLU A 17 -5.55 13.98 -7.60
C GLU A 17 -4.62 13.69 -8.78
N ASN A 18 -3.75 14.62 -9.13
CA ASN A 18 -2.76 14.41 -10.18
C ASN A 18 -1.76 13.33 -9.79
N LEU A 19 -1.35 13.29 -8.52
CA LEU A 19 -0.47 12.24 -8.01
C LEU A 19 -1.13 10.87 -8.10
N GLU A 20 -2.41 10.77 -7.79
CA GLU A 20 -3.13 9.51 -7.89
C GLU A 20 -3.16 8.96 -9.31
N LYS A 21 -3.09 9.85 -10.30
CA LYS A 21 -3.07 9.47 -11.71
C LYS A 21 -1.65 9.29 -12.24
N ASP A 22 -0.65 9.55 -11.41
CA ASP A 22 0.75 9.42 -11.79
C ASP A 22 1.12 7.95 -11.90
N ILE A 23 2.04 7.67 -12.82
CA ILE A 23 2.54 6.31 -13.05
C ILE A 23 3.20 5.73 -11.79
N ASP A 24 3.85 6.58 -10.98
CA ASP A 24 4.49 6.13 -9.75
C ASP A 24 3.46 5.63 -8.74
N THR A 25 2.32 6.29 -8.66
CA THR A 25 1.21 5.84 -7.80
C THR A 25 0.65 4.52 -8.30
N GLU A 26 0.50 4.36 -9.62
CA GLU A 26 0.07 3.10 -10.21
C GLU A 26 1.05 1.98 -9.90
N LEU A 27 2.34 2.25 -9.95
CA LEU A 27 3.37 1.27 -9.64
C LEU A 27 3.28 0.82 -8.19
N VAL A 28 3.03 1.73 -7.25
CA VAL A 28 2.85 1.37 -5.84
C VAL A 28 1.65 0.46 -5.65
N LEU A 29 0.53 0.75 -6.31
CA LEU A 29 -0.66 -0.09 -6.20
C LEU A 29 -0.43 -1.47 -6.83
N ARG A 30 0.32 -1.54 -7.92
CA ARG A 30 0.72 -2.81 -8.52
C ARG A 30 1.63 -3.61 -7.60
N GLU A 31 2.52 -2.92 -6.90
CA GLU A 31 3.38 -3.57 -5.91
C GLU A 31 2.56 -4.19 -4.79
N VAL A 32 1.55 -3.49 -4.29
CA VAL A 32 0.63 -4.05 -3.30
C VAL A 32 0.00 -5.34 -3.82
N GLY A 33 -0.47 -5.32 -5.06
CA GLY A 33 -1.05 -6.50 -5.71
C GLY A 33 -0.06 -7.65 -5.80
N LEU A 34 1.18 -7.35 -6.15
CA LEU A 34 2.24 -8.36 -6.23
C LEU A 34 2.51 -8.97 -4.84
N ARG A 35 2.56 -8.16 -3.80
CA ARG A 35 2.77 -8.67 -2.44
C ARG A 35 1.62 -9.58 -2.00
N PHE A 36 0.39 -9.26 -2.38
CA PHE A 36 -0.74 -10.15 -2.11
C PHE A 36 -0.61 -11.47 -2.86
N THR A 37 -0.13 -11.43 -4.08
CA THR A 37 0.11 -12.66 -4.85
C THR A 37 1.15 -13.52 -4.16
N GLU A 38 2.23 -12.93 -3.67
CA GLU A 38 3.25 -13.65 -2.93
C GLU A 38 2.68 -14.27 -1.65
N LEU A 39 1.88 -13.51 -0.92
CA LEU A 39 1.25 -13.98 0.30
C LEU A 39 0.35 -15.19 0.04
N ARG A 40 -0.43 -15.12 -1.04
CA ARG A 40 -1.28 -16.23 -1.45
C ARG A 40 -0.47 -17.47 -1.79
N LEU A 41 0.59 -17.29 -2.57
CA LEU A 41 1.45 -18.41 -2.99
C LEU A 41 2.11 -19.07 -1.79
N ILE A 42 2.62 -18.30 -0.87
CA ILE A 42 3.24 -18.82 0.37
C ILE A 42 2.20 -19.58 1.20
N SER A 43 0.95 -19.10 1.20
CA SER A 43 -0.14 -19.75 1.93
C SER A 43 -0.59 -21.07 1.28
N GLY A 44 -0.19 -21.32 0.03
CA GLY A 44 -0.56 -22.54 -0.68
C GLY A 44 -2.01 -22.58 -1.13
N LEU A 45 -2.67 -21.41 -1.21
CA LEU A 45 -4.09 -21.33 -1.52
C LEU A 45 -4.32 -20.82 -2.94
N SER A 46 -5.40 -21.30 -3.56
CA SER A 46 -5.89 -20.72 -4.81
C SER A 46 -6.48 -19.36 -4.55
N ARG A 47 -6.77 -18.61 -5.62
CA ARG A 47 -7.39 -17.28 -5.49
C ARG A 47 -8.72 -17.37 -4.75
N THR A 48 -9.55 -18.35 -5.10
CA THR A 48 -10.85 -18.55 -4.47
C THR A 48 -10.71 -18.91 -3.00
N GLU A 49 -9.80 -19.81 -2.69
CA GLU A 49 -9.54 -20.23 -1.31
C GLU A 49 -8.98 -19.08 -0.48
N PHE A 50 -8.06 -18.30 -1.05
CA PHE A 50 -7.49 -17.16 -0.37
C PHE A 50 -8.55 -16.10 -0.07
N ALA A 51 -9.37 -15.74 -1.06
CA ALA A 51 -10.45 -14.78 -0.88
C ALA A 51 -11.40 -15.21 0.24
N LYS A 52 -11.76 -16.49 0.24
CA LYS A 52 -12.63 -17.05 1.28
C LYS A 52 -11.97 -16.96 2.66
N LYS A 53 -10.71 -17.32 2.75
CA LYS A 53 -9.99 -17.34 4.03
C LYS A 53 -9.85 -15.94 4.62
N VAL A 54 -9.56 -14.94 3.80
CA VAL A 54 -9.42 -13.57 4.29
C VAL A 54 -10.72 -12.80 4.34
N GLY A 55 -11.84 -13.43 3.90
CA GLY A 55 -13.16 -12.85 4.06
C GLY A 55 -13.51 -11.76 3.07
N ILE A 56 -12.97 -11.81 1.85
CA ILE A 56 -13.29 -10.85 0.80
C ILE A 56 -13.86 -11.57 -0.42
N LYS A 57 -14.56 -10.81 -1.25
CA LYS A 57 -15.09 -11.35 -2.49
C LYS A 57 -13.97 -11.55 -3.51
N PRO A 58 -14.08 -12.58 -4.37
CA PRO A 58 -13.06 -12.79 -5.42
C PRO A 58 -12.84 -11.57 -6.32
N GLU A 59 -13.90 -10.80 -6.59
CA GLU A 59 -13.79 -9.58 -7.39
C GLU A 59 -12.94 -8.51 -6.70
N HIS A 60 -13.05 -8.42 -5.37
CA HIS A 60 -12.22 -7.50 -4.58
C HIS A 60 -10.76 -7.92 -4.61
N LEU A 61 -10.50 -9.22 -4.45
CA LEU A 61 -9.13 -9.74 -4.55
C LEU A 61 -8.55 -9.44 -5.91
N SER A 62 -9.32 -9.66 -6.97
CA SER A 62 -8.87 -9.38 -8.33
C SER A 62 -8.47 -7.91 -8.50
N ARG A 63 -9.26 -6.99 -7.96
CA ARG A 63 -8.94 -5.56 -8.04
C ARG A 63 -7.68 -5.20 -7.25
N LEU A 64 -7.48 -5.82 -6.09
CA LEU A 64 -6.26 -5.62 -5.31
C LEU A 64 -5.03 -6.10 -6.06
N VAL A 65 -5.12 -7.30 -6.63
CA VAL A 65 -3.99 -7.93 -7.32
C VAL A 65 -3.61 -7.17 -8.59
N THR A 66 -4.57 -6.61 -9.28
CA THR A 66 -4.31 -5.86 -10.53
C THR A 66 -3.96 -4.39 -10.30
N GLY A 67 -4.00 -3.92 -9.07
CA GLY A 67 -3.70 -2.52 -8.77
C GLY A 67 -4.85 -1.57 -9.06
N ASN A 68 -6.07 -2.08 -9.20
CA ASN A 68 -7.25 -1.27 -9.50
C ASN A 68 -8.02 -0.88 -8.24
N HIS A 69 -7.39 -0.96 -7.10
CA HIS A 69 -7.99 -0.58 -5.82
C HIS A 69 -6.92 0.02 -4.94
N ASN A 70 -7.28 1.06 -4.21
CA ASN A 70 -6.39 1.72 -3.25
C ASN A 70 -6.86 1.36 -1.84
N PRO A 71 -6.35 0.27 -1.26
CA PRO A 71 -6.80 -0.17 0.05
C PRO A 71 -6.22 0.67 1.17
N SER A 72 -6.93 0.77 2.29
CA SER A 72 -6.38 1.38 3.48
C SER A 72 -5.35 0.44 4.12
N ILE A 73 -4.45 1.01 4.89
CA ILE A 73 -3.43 0.23 5.62
C ILE A 73 -4.10 -0.74 6.59
N LEU A 74 -5.16 -0.30 7.27
CA LEU A 74 -5.87 -1.18 8.20
C LEU A 74 -6.53 -2.36 7.48
N TYR A 75 -7.04 -2.13 6.27
CA TYR A 75 -7.61 -3.19 5.46
C TYR A 75 -6.55 -4.23 5.09
N LEU A 76 -5.37 -3.76 4.68
CA LEU A 76 -4.23 -4.64 4.38
C LEU A 76 -3.85 -5.47 5.60
N GLU A 77 -3.78 -4.84 6.77
CA GLU A 77 -3.42 -5.52 8.02
C GLU A 77 -4.43 -6.60 8.38
N LYS A 78 -5.73 -6.33 8.23
CA LYS A 78 -6.77 -7.32 8.51
C LYS A 78 -6.64 -8.54 7.62
N ILE A 79 -6.35 -8.33 6.34
CA ILE A 79 -6.15 -9.43 5.41
C ILE A 79 -4.91 -10.23 5.80
N ALA A 80 -3.80 -9.55 6.06
CA ALA A 80 -2.54 -10.19 6.40
C ALA A 80 -2.68 -11.07 7.65
N GLN A 81 -3.35 -10.58 8.68
CA GLN A 81 -3.55 -11.33 9.92
C GLN A 81 -4.27 -12.65 9.70
N LYS A 82 -5.17 -12.70 8.74
CA LYS A 82 -5.94 -13.92 8.46
C LYS A 82 -5.05 -15.07 7.97
N VAL A 83 -3.88 -14.77 7.47
CA VAL A 83 -2.93 -15.78 6.97
C VAL A 83 -1.61 -15.75 7.73
N GLY A 84 -1.62 -15.19 8.95
CA GLY A 84 -0.45 -15.24 9.82
C GLY A 84 0.65 -14.25 9.48
N ALA A 85 0.30 -13.16 8.79
CA ALA A 85 1.26 -12.13 8.40
C ALA A 85 0.88 -10.78 9.02
N ARG A 86 1.73 -9.79 8.82
CA ARG A 86 1.47 -8.41 9.23
C ARG A 86 2.05 -7.48 8.17
N VAL A 87 1.50 -6.27 8.12
CA VAL A 87 2.01 -5.25 7.22
C VAL A 87 3.19 -4.54 7.86
N GLU A 88 4.25 -4.37 7.10
CA GLU A 88 5.35 -3.49 7.45
C GLU A 88 5.42 -2.35 6.47
N ILE A 89 5.85 -1.20 6.93
CA ILE A 89 5.95 0.00 6.10
C ILE A 89 7.36 0.54 6.20
N SER A 90 7.94 0.87 5.06
CA SER A 90 9.22 1.56 5.02
C SER A 90 9.14 2.71 4.02
N PHE A 91 9.88 3.76 4.28
CA PHE A 91 10.10 4.83 3.33
C PHE A 91 11.50 4.70 2.78
N VAL A 92 11.59 4.62 1.46
CA VAL A 92 12.86 4.47 0.76
C VAL A 92 13.24 5.84 0.19
N MET A 93 14.43 6.29 0.54
CA MET A 93 14.96 7.56 0.05
C MET A 93 15.44 7.43 -1.39
N ASP A 94 15.68 8.57 -2.05
CA ASP A 94 16.10 8.58 -3.45
C ASP A 94 17.41 7.82 -3.70
N ASP A 95 18.27 7.72 -2.69
CA ASP A 95 19.52 6.98 -2.79
C ASP A 95 19.35 5.47 -2.57
N GLY A 96 18.12 5.00 -2.38
CA GLY A 96 17.83 3.59 -2.20
C GLY A 96 17.89 3.09 -0.76
N GLU A 97 18.29 3.92 0.17
CA GLU A 97 18.36 3.58 1.58
C GLU A 97 17.03 3.89 2.27
N THR A 98 16.63 3.07 3.24
CA THR A 98 15.40 3.36 4.00
C THR A 98 15.66 4.43 5.05
N CYS A 99 14.60 5.14 5.43
CA CYS A 99 14.68 6.10 6.54
C CYS A 99 15.12 5.40 7.82
N HIS A 100 14.63 4.19 8.05
CA HIS A 100 14.99 3.41 9.23
C HIS A 100 16.50 3.13 9.30
N GLU A 101 17.10 2.73 8.19
CA GLU A 101 18.54 2.48 8.09
C GLU A 101 19.34 3.77 8.38
N LYS A 102 18.90 4.90 7.82
CA LYS A 102 19.57 6.18 8.04
C LYS A 102 19.49 6.61 9.51
N VAL A 103 18.33 6.45 10.14
CA VAL A 103 18.14 6.81 11.54
C VAL A 103 19.01 5.95 12.43
N ASN A 104 19.04 4.65 12.20
CA ASN A 104 19.86 3.73 12.99
C ASN A 104 21.34 4.10 12.93
N ARG A 105 21.82 4.43 11.74
CA ARG A 105 23.20 4.83 11.54
C ARG A 105 23.50 6.17 12.24
N TYR A 106 22.54 7.11 12.18
CA TYR A 106 22.67 8.44 12.76
C TYR A 106 22.73 8.38 14.29
N ILE A 107 21.88 7.57 14.93
CA ILE A 107 21.84 7.48 16.41
C ILE A 107 22.81 6.44 16.95
N GLY A 108 23.53 5.73 16.08
CA GLY A 108 24.56 4.79 16.50
C GLY A 108 24.05 3.60 17.25
N THR A 109 22.83 3.16 17.01
CA THR A 109 22.31 1.94 17.61
C THR A 109 22.88 0.70 16.95
N GLU A 110 23.07 -0.28 17.72
CA GLU A 110 23.56 -1.57 17.24
C GLU A 110 22.48 -2.59 17.18
#